data_5d12c3dba9033b0cb41f108e459cddec
#
_entry.id   5d12c3dba9033b0cb41f108e459cddec
#
_cell.length_a   1.000
_cell.length_b   1.000
_cell.length_c   1.000
_cell.angle_alpha   90.00
_cell.angle_beta   90.00
_cell.angle_gamma   90.00
#
_symmetry.space_group_name_H-M   'P 1'
#
loop_
_entity.id
_entity.type
_entity.pdbx_description
1 polymer ?
#
loop_
_entity_poly.entity_id
_entity_poly.type
_entity_poly.pdbx_seq_one_letter_code
_entity_poly.pdbx_strand_id
1 'polypeptide(L)' 'LLVLSRKEGESVLIGTDVKVMVLSVRKGIIRLGISAPRNVVIDREEVATRKLAEREPV' A
#
# COMPACT_ATOMS: atom_id res chain seq x y z
N LEU A 1 -15.65 2.27 4.76
CA LEU A 1 -14.60 2.68 3.84
C LEU A 1 -14.30 4.16 4.00
N LEU A 2 -13.03 4.49 4.20
CA LEU A 2 -12.59 5.87 4.30
C LEU A 2 -11.99 6.29 2.96
N VAL A 3 -12.48 7.39 2.41
CA VAL A 3 -11.95 7.91 1.15
C VAL A 3 -11.35 9.28 1.45
N LEU A 4 -10.14 9.48 1.00
CA LEU A 4 -9.46 10.75 1.22
C LEU A 4 -8.56 11.08 0.04
N SER A 5 -8.16 12.34 -0.06
CA SER A 5 -7.29 12.80 -1.13
C SER A 5 -5.98 13.31 -0.55
N ARG A 6 -4.89 13.02 -1.24
CA ARG A 6 -3.58 13.51 -0.84
C ARG A 6 -2.83 14.00 -2.06
N LYS A 7 -2.02 15.01 -1.86
CA LYS A 7 -1.16 15.56 -2.92
C LYS A 7 0.21 14.92 -2.85
N GLU A 8 0.98 15.06 -3.91
CA GLU A 8 2.34 14.59 -3.95
C GLU A 8 3.13 15.11 -2.73
N GLY A 9 3.82 14.23 -2.08
CA GLY A 9 4.59 14.55 -0.89
C GLY A 9 3.82 14.44 0.41
N GLU A 10 2.50 14.26 0.35
CA GLU A 10 1.69 14.14 1.55
C GLU A 10 1.48 12.69 1.94
N SER A 11 1.15 12.45 3.19
CA SER A 11 1.05 11.11 3.73
C SER A 11 -0.27 10.85 4.42
N VAL A 12 -0.53 9.57 4.67
CA VAL A 12 -1.66 9.09 5.45
C VAL A 12 -1.08 8.14 6.49
N LEU A 13 -1.54 8.26 7.72
CA LEU A 13 -1.13 7.36 8.79
C LEU A 13 -2.24 6.33 9.02
N ILE A 14 -1.84 5.08 9.16
CA ILE A 14 -2.77 4.00 9.45
C ILE A 14 -2.31 3.36 10.75
N GLY A 15 -3.12 3.56 11.80
CA GLY A 15 -2.70 3.17 13.13
C GLY A 15 -1.53 4.04 13.57
N THR A 16 -0.59 3.45 14.29
CA THR A 16 0.56 4.19 14.81
C THR A 16 1.85 3.87 14.09
N ASP A 17 1.87 2.84 13.25
CA ASP A 17 3.12 2.35 12.70
C ASP A 17 3.10 2.13 11.18
N VAL A 18 2.01 2.42 10.51
CA VAL A 18 1.95 2.31 9.05
C VAL A 18 1.75 3.69 8.44
N LYS A 19 2.58 4.02 7.47
CA LYS A 19 2.52 5.31 6.80
C LYS A 19 2.51 5.10 5.30
N VAL A 20 1.59 5.77 4.62
CA VAL A 20 1.50 5.73 3.17
C VAL A 20 1.75 7.13 2.65
N MET A 21 2.74 7.27 1.77
CA MET A 21 3.11 8.57 1.22
C MET A 21 2.92 8.56 -0.30
N VAL A 22 2.42 9.65 -0.83
CA VAL A 22 2.34 9.84 -2.28
C VAL A 22 3.68 10.39 -2.76
N LEU A 23 4.44 9.57 -3.47
CA LEU A 23 5.77 9.97 -3.93
C LEU A 23 5.71 10.80 -5.20
N SER A 24 4.89 10.40 -6.15
CA SER A 24 4.73 11.17 -7.38
C SER A 24 3.39 10.84 -8.04
N VAL A 25 2.92 11.80 -8.81
CA VAL A 25 1.69 11.65 -9.59
C VAL A 25 2.01 12.16 -10.99
N ARG A 26 2.05 11.26 -11.98
CA ARG A 26 2.39 11.63 -13.36
C ARG A 26 1.61 10.79 -14.34
N LYS A 27 0.97 11.46 -15.28
CA LYS A 27 0.29 10.79 -16.41
C LYS A 27 -0.62 9.65 -15.96
N GLY A 28 -1.38 9.89 -14.89
CA GLY A 28 -2.30 8.88 -14.40
C GLY A 28 -1.65 7.77 -13.60
N ILE A 29 -0.33 7.85 -13.37
CA ILE A 29 0.39 6.87 -12.58
C ILE A 29 0.75 7.48 -11.24
N ILE A 30 0.39 6.80 -10.17
CA ILE A 30 0.66 7.25 -8.82
C ILE A 30 1.65 6.30 -8.17
N ARG A 31 2.72 6.86 -7.64
CA ARG A 31 3.71 6.05 -6.91
C ARG A 31 3.52 6.27 -5.43
N LEU A 32 3.41 5.19 -4.70
CA LEU A 32 3.20 5.21 -3.26
C LEU A 32 4.40 4.62 -2.55
N GLY A 33 4.80 5.28 -1.46
CA GLY A 33 5.80 4.73 -0.56
C GLY A 33 5.07 4.28 0.70
N ILE A 34 5.31 3.06 1.12
CA ILE A 34 4.64 2.50 2.28
C ILE A 34 5.67 2.09 3.31
N SER A 35 5.53 2.61 4.52
CA SER A 35 6.40 2.27 5.64
C SER A 35 5.58 1.49 6.66
N ALA A 36 6.05 0.32 7.04
CA ALA A 36 5.35 -0.54 7.98
C ALA A 36 6.35 -1.44 8.69
N PRO A 37 5.98 -1.97 9.87
CA PRO A 37 6.85 -2.90 10.57
C PRO A 37 6.91 -4.24 9.83
N ARG A 38 7.89 -5.06 10.19
CA ARG A 38 8.15 -6.32 9.48
C ARG A 38 6.99 -7.31 9.54
N ASN A 39 6.16 -7.22 10.57
CA ASN A 39 5.04 -8.14 10.71
C ASN A 39 3.86 -7.76 9.84
N VAL A 40 3.94 -6.65 9.12
CA VAL A 40 2.90 -6.23 8.20
C VAL A 40 3.39 -6.50 6.79
N VAL A 41 2.70 -7.38 6.08
CA VAL A 41 3.04 -7.72 4.71
C VAL A 41 2.45 -6.68 3.78
N ILE A 42 3.28 -6.13 2.90
CA ILE A 42 2.85 -5.12 1.96
C ILE A 42 2.98 -5.70 0.56
N ASP A 43 1.85 -5.94 -0.09
CA ASP A 43 1.82 -6.48 -1.43
C ASP A 43 0.80 -5.71 -2.27
N ARG A 44 1.06 -5.62 -3.56
CA ARG A 44 0.03 -5.14 -4.47
C ARG A 44 -1.05 -6.20 -4.50
N GLU A 45 -2.28 -5.78 -4.77
CA GLU A 45 -3.41 -6.68 -4.72
C GLU A 45 -3.22 -7.91 -5.62
N GLU A 46 -2.73 -7.71 -6.83
CA GLU A 46 -2.54 -8.83 -7.74
C GLU A 46 -1.48 -9.81 -7.24
N VAL A 47 -0.47 -9.30 -6.53
CA VAL A 47 0.57 -10.16 -5.96
C VAL A 47 0.02 -10.92 -4.76
N ALA A 48 -0.75 -10.25 -3.91
CA ALA A 48 -1.36 -10.90 -2.75
C ALA A 48 -2.29 -12.04 -3.19
N THR A 49 -3.08 -11.79 -4.22
CA THR A 49 -3.99 -12.81 -4.76
C THR A 49 -3.20 -14.01 -5.30
N ARG A 50 -2.10 -13.74 -5.98
CA ARG A 50 -1.25 -14.79 -6.51
C ARG A 50 -0.66 -15.63 -5.39
N LYS A 51 -0.18 -14.97 -4.33
CA LYS A 51 0.40 -15.69 -3.19
C LYS A 51 -0.62 -16.57 -2.50
N LEU A 52 -1.84 -16.09 -2.36
CA LEU A 52 -2.89 -16.89 -1.76
C LEU A 52 -3.19 -18.12 -2.60
N ALA A 53 -3.22 -17.98 -3.91
CA ALA A 53 -3.44 -19.10 -4.80
C ALA A 53 -2.31 -20.11 -4.71
N GLU A 54 -1.07 -19.63 -4.58
CA GLU A 54 0.09 -20.50 -4.47
C GLU A 54 0.14 -21.22 -3.13
N ARG A 55 -0.52 -20.66 -2.13
CA ARG A 55 -0.58 -21.26 -0.80
C ARG A 55 -1.78 -22.15 -0.62
N GLU A 56 -2.39 -22.56 -1.70
CA GLU A 56 -3.54 -23.41 -1.63
C GLU A 56 -3.34 -24.48 -0.57
N PRO A 57 -4.27 -24.60 0.35
CA PRO A 57 -4.12 -25.61 1.40
C PRO A 57 -4.13 -26.99 0.78
N VAL A 58 -3.37 -27.79 1.36
CA VAL A 58 -3.22 -29.15 0.91
C VAL A 58 -4.39 -30.01 1.36
#